data_4ebccc1244c8748dfe28dd8c4ab581e5
#
_entry.id   4ebccc1244c8748dfe28dd8c4ab581e5
#
_cell.length_a   1.000
_cell.length_b   1.000
_cell.length_c   1.000
_cell.angle_alpha   90.00
_cell.angle_beta   90.00
_cell.angle_gamma   90.00
#
_symmetry.space_group_name_H-M   'P 1'
#
loop_
_entity.id
_entity.type
_entity.pdbx_description
1 polymer ?
#
loop_
_entity_poly.entity_id
_entity_poly.type
_entity_poly.pdbx_seq_one_letter_code
_entity_poly.pdbx_strand_id
1 'polypeptide(L)'
;MRKFFTVCTLVLLSAGIAYSQDGAAMKRQAPPDASKRPSPAAHAEFQFSDGKTVVVDYSSPHAKGRKIYGGLVPYGQVWRAGANEATTFVSNTDLNVGGKTVPAGSYTIFVVPNQDKWTLIINKKTGEWGTPYPGEASELARVDMKVSTLPAPLENFTIAFDKNANGCTLRMDWETTRASVDITEGGK
;
A
#
# COMPACT_ATOMS: atom_id res chain seq x y z
N MET A 1 89.47 -17.16 4.58
CA MET A 1 88.70 -15.93 4.31
C MET A 1 87.25 -16.27 4.55
N ARG A 2 86.70 -15.87 5.71
CA ARG A 2 85.27 -16.11 6.11
C ARG A 2 84.55 -14.77 5.98
N LYS A 3 83.56 -14.69 5.10
CA LYS A 3 82.70 -13.53 4.94
C LYS A 3 81.52 -13.66 5.92
N PHE A 4 81.44 -12.72 6.85
CA PHE A 4 80.24 -12.57 7.73
C PHE A 4 79.19 -11.77 6.97
N PHE A 5 77.98 -12.40 6.83
CA PHE A 5 76.80 -11.70 6.37
C PHE A 5 76.02 -11.22 7.61
N THR A 6 75.95 -9.92 7.76
CA THR A 6 75.10 -9.26 8.79
C THR A 6 73.68 -9.17 8.26
N VAL A 7 72.75 -9.92 8.87
CA VAL A 7 71.33 -9.80 8.58
C VAL A 7 70.76 -8.63 9.41
N CYS A 8 70.33 -7.60 8.71
CA CYS A 8 69.64 -6.46 9.30
C CYS A 8 68.14 -6.77 9.37
N THR A 9 67.61 -7.06 10.56
CA THR A 9 66.20 -7.36 10.77
C THR A 9 65.44 -6.03 10.90
N LEU A 10 64.64 -5.68 9.86
CA LEU A 10 63.80 -4.49 9.88
C LEU A 10 62.51 -4.83 10.63
N VAL A 11 62.32 -4.28 11.82
CA VAL A 11 61.07 -4.37 12.59
C VAL A 11 60.14 -3.33 12.06
N LEU A 12 59.08 -3.75 11.32
CA LEU A 12 57.96 -2.89 10.92
C LEU A 12 56.98 -2.79 12.09
N LEU A 13 56.98 -1.66 12.77
CA LEU A 13 55.87 -1.29 13.70
C LEU A 13 54.63 -0.96 12.87
N SER A 14 53.64 -1.88 12.82
CA SER A 14 52.33 -1.57 12.31
C SER A 14 51.52 -0.87 13.40
N ALA A 15 51.37 0.45 13.29
CA ALA A 15 50.40 1.18 14.08
C ALA A 15 49.00 0.83 13.63
N GLY A 16 48.36 -0.03 14.37
CA GLY A 16 46.91 -0.37 14.18
C GLY A 16 46.07 0.85 14.59
N ILE A 17 45.49 1.51 13.60
CA ILE A 17 44.46 2.51 13.84
C ILE A 17 43.18 1.74 14.20
N ALA A 18 42.85 1.70 15.48
CA ALA A 18 41.56 1.24 15.93
C ALA A 18 40.47 2.22 15.51
N TYR A 19 39.71 1.89 14.46
CA TYR A 19 38.46 2.57 14.17
C TYR A 19 37.44 2.17 15.24
N SER A 20 37.18 3.07 16.18
CA SER A 20 36.04 2.99 17.06
C SER A 20 34.78 3.12 16.22
N GLN A 21 34.07 2.01 16.00
CA GLN A 21 32.71 2.02 15.43
C GLN A 21 31.73 2.38 16.57
N ASP A 22 31.67 3.65 16.94
CA ASP A 22 30.50 4.20 17.62
C ASP A 22 29.33 4.27 16.62
N GLY A 23 28.86 3.10 16.20
CA GLY A 23 27.58 2.94 15.58
C GLY A 23 26.51 3.19 16.63
N ALA A 24 26.09 4.45 16.78
CA ALA A 24 24.85 4.76 17.45
C ALA A 24 23.74 3.97 16.75
N ALA A 25 23.41 2.81 17.30
CA ALA A 25 22.26 2.03 16.87
C ALA A 25 21.05 2.93 17.05
N MET A 26 20.58 3.55 15.95
CA MET A 26 19.26 4.18 15.91
C MET A 26 18.28 3.15 16.44
N LYS A 27 17.81 3.32 17.69
CA LYS A 27 16.69 2.56 18.22
C LYS A 27 15.54 2.77 17.25
N ARG A 28 15.31 1.80 16.38
CA ARG A 28 14.05 1.72 15.62
C ARG A 28 12.96 1.69 16.68
N GLN A 29 12.24 2.80 16.82
CA GLN A 29 11.01 2.78 17.60
C GLN A 29 10.14 1.68 17.02
N ALA A 30 9.74 0.73 17.88
CA ALA A 30 8.74 -0.26 17.48
C ALA A 30 7.52 0.48 16.92
N PRO A 31 6.94 0.00 15.81
CA PRO A 31 5.74 0.63 15.26
C PRO A 31 4.71 0.79 16.37
N PRO A 32 3.97 1.91 16.45
CA PRO A 32 2.92 2.09 17.43
C PRO A 32 1.99 0.88 17.39
N ASP A 33 1.62 0.37 18.56
CA ASP A 33 0.68 -0.76 18.71
C ASP A 33 -0.54 -0.54 17.78
N ALA A 34 -0.67 -1.38 16.78
CA ALA A 34 -1.68 -1.23 15.73
C ALA A 34 -3.11 -1.20 16.32
N SER A 35 -3.32 -1.86 17.47
CA SER A 35 -4.60 -1.91 18.18
C SER A 35 -5.01 -0.57 18.80
N LYS A 36 -4.05 0.34 19.02
CA LYS A 36 -4.27 1.66 19.65
C LYS A 36 -4.32 2.81 18.62
N ARG A 37 -4.23 2.50 17.34
CA ARG A 37 -4.25 3.54 16.30
C ARG A 37 -5.64 4.16 16.16
N PRO A 38 -5.74 5.48 15.97
CA PRO A 38 -7.02 6.17 15.71
C PRO A 38 -7.74 5.67 14.45
N SER A 39 -6.99 5.03 13.54
CA SER A 39 -7.50 4.36 12.34
C SER A 39 -7.07 2.90 12.44
N PRO A 40 -7.94 1.99 12.89
CA PRO A 40 -7.61 0.58 13.09
C PRO A 40 -7.32 -0.11 11.76
N ALA A 41 -6.53 -1.18 11.82
CA ALA A 41 -6.33 -2.07 10.69
C ALA A 41 -7.64 -2.77 10.34
N ALA A 42 -7.88 -2.93 9.05
CA ALA A 42 -9.05 -3.60 8.50
C ALA A 42 -8.63 -4.46 7.30
N HIS A 43 -9.45 -5.45 7.02
CA HIS A 43 -9.21 -6.47 6.01
C HIS A 43 -10.47 -6.73 5.22
N ALA A 44 -10.34 -6.90 3.91
CA ALA A 44 -11.41 -7.36 3.03
C ALA A 44 -10.85 -8.46 2.12
N GLU A 45 -11.60 -9.54 1.95
CA GLU A 45 -11.22 -10.67 1.10
C GLU A 45 -12.42 -11.14 0.26
N PHE A 46 -12.12 -11.57 -0.95
CA PHE A 46 -13.06 -12.28 -1.79
C PHE A 46 -12.40 -13.54 -2.33
N GLN A 47 -13.11 -14.68 -2.23
CA GLN A 47 -12.69 -15.95 -2.80
C GLN A 47 -13.57 -16.26 -4.03
N PHE A 48 -12.90 -16.48 -5.15
CA PHE A 48 -13.52 -16.95 -6.39
C PHE A 48 -13.95 -18.43 -6.27
N SER A 49 -14.75 -18.89 -7.21
CA SER A 49 -15.33 -20.25 -7.18
C SER A 49 -14.30 -21.36 -7.29
N ASP A 50 -13.12 -21.06 -7.84
CA ASP A 50 -12.01 -22.01 -7.98
C ASP A 50 -11.03 -21.96 -6.79
N GLY A 51 -11.36 -21.21 -5.72
CA GLY A 51 -10.57 -21.08 -4.50
C GLY A 51 -9.48 -19.99 -4.54
N LYS A 52 -9.30 -19.29 -5.66
CA LYS A 52 -8.40 -18.15 -5.76
C LYS A 52 -8.96 -16.97 -4.99
N THR A 53 -8.07 -16.05 -4.59
CA THR A 53 -8.45 -14.95 -3.70
C THR A 53 -7.91 -13.60 -4.18
N VAL A 54 -8.65 -12.57 -3.82
CA VAL A 54 -8.18 -11.18 -3.82
C VAL A 54 -8.42 -10.59 -2.45
N VAL A 55 -7.40 -9.86 -1.95
CA VAL A 55 -7.32 -9.35 -0.57
C VAL A 55 -6.98 -7.87 -0.59
N VAL A 56 -7.58 -7.11 0.33
CA VAL A 56 -7.21 -5.71 0.60
C VAL A 56 -6.97 -5.54 2.09
N ASP A 57 -5.74 -5.12 2.44
CA ASP A 57 -5.38 -4.71 3.79
C ASP A 57 -5.23 -3.19 3.85
N TYR A 58 -5.91 -2.56 4.80
CA TYR A 58 -5.96 -1.10 4.91
C TYR A 58 -6.12 -0.64 6.36
N SER A 59 -5.99 0.66 6.60
CA SER A 59 -6.38 1.27 7.87
C SER A 59 -7.65 2.08 7.64
N SER A 60 -8.66 1.87 8.51
CA SER A 60 -10.00 2.45 8.41
C SER A 60 -10.11 3.76 9.20
N PRO A 61 -10.02 4.95 8.58
CA PRO A 61 -10.22 6.21 9.28
C PRO A 61 -11.70 6.46 9.57
N HIS A 62 -11.94 7.25 10.64
CA HIS A 62 -13.25 7.69 11.09
C HIS A 62 -13.53 9.12 10.62
N ALA A 63 -14.77 9.44 10.31
CA ALA A 63 -15.18 10.79 9.89
C ALA A 63 -15.07 11.81 11.04
N LYS A 64 -15.52 11.45 12.23
CA LYS A 64 -15.51 12.31 13.45
C LYS A 64 -16.11 13.70 13.18
N GLY A 65 -17.23 13.72 12.47
CA GLY A 65 -17.93 14.94 12.12
C GLY A 65 -17.22 15.86 11.12
N ARG A 66 -16.12 15.42 10.51
CA ARG A 66 -15.38 16.19 9.49
C ARG A 66 -16.02 16.03 8.12
N LYS A 67 -15.97 17.08 7.32
CA LYS A 67 -16.23 16.94 5.87
C LYS A 67 -15.11 16.14 5.24
N ILE A 68 -15.43 14.98 4.66
CA ILE A 68 -14.43 14.09 4.08
C ILE A 68 -14.06 14.54 2.67
N TYR A 69 -14.90 14.28 1.69
CA TYR A 69 -14.57 14.59 0.30
C TYR A 69 -14.73 16.10 0.00
N GLY A 70 -13.69 16.67 -0.61
CA GLY A 70 -13.57 18.12 -0.77
C GLY A 70 -13.17 18.86 0.52
N GLY A 71 -12.79 18.11 1.56
CA GLY A 71 -12.28 18.59 2.84
C GLY A 71 -11.01 17.82 3.25
N LEU A 72 -11.15 16.81 4.12
CA LEU A 72 -10.03 15.96 4.56
C LEU A 72 -9.35 15.23 3.39
N VAL A 73 -10.12 14.77 2.42
CA VAL A 73 -9.68 14.15 1.18
C VAL A 73 -10.06 15.09 0.03
N PRO A 74 -9.12 15.90 -0.49
CA PRO A 74 -9.39 16.84 -1.56
C PRO A 74 -9.77 16.12 -2.86
N TYR A 75 -10.68 16.71 -3.62
CA TYR A 75 -10.98 16.23 -4.97
C TYR A 75 -9.81 16.44 -5.92
N GLY A 76 -9.66 15.56 -6.90
CA GLY A 76 -8.60 15.63 -7.91
C GLY A 76 -7.20 15.31 -7.42
N GLN A 77 -7.04 14.92 -6.15
CA GLN A 77 -5.74 14.56 -5.59
C GLN A 77 -5.64 13.06 -5.28
N VAL A 78 -4.44 12.52 -5.42
CA VAL A 78 -4.18 11.11 -5.07
C VAL A 78 -4.29 10.91 -3.57
N TRP A 79 -5.09 9.93 -3.17
CA TRP A 79 -5.26 9.51 -1.79
C TRP A 79 -5.00 8.01 -1.66
N ARG A 80 -4.30 7.60 -0.59
CA ARG A 80 -3.90 6.22 -0.33
C ARG A 80 -5.04 5.24 0.00
N ALA A 81 -6.30 5.65 -0.20
CA ALA A 81 -7.49 4.84 0.07
C ALA A 81 -7.52 4.27 1.51
N GLY A 82 -7.22 5.12 2.49
CA GLY A 82 -7.15 4.73 3.90
C GLY A 82 -6.32 5.70 4.74
N ALA A 83 -5.78 5.21 5.84
CA ALA A 83 -4.92 5.94 6.76
C ALA A 83 -3.63 5.13 7.03
N ASN A 84 -2.67 5.74 7.74
CA ASN A 84 -1.37 5.13 8.10
C ASN A 84 -0.62 4.63 6.87
N GLU A 85 -0.34 3.34 6.76
CA GLU A 85 0.26 2.67 5.60
C GLU A 85 -0.64 2.79 4.37
N ALA A 86 -0.05 2.79 3.20
CA ALA A 86 -0.81 2.74 1.96
C ALA A 86 -1.52 1.39 1.81
N THR A 87 -2.73 1.42 1.30
CA THR A 87 -3.61 0.25 1.19
C THR A 87 -3.02 -0.79 0.26
N THR A 88 -2.85 -2.02 0.76
CA THR A 88 -2.29 -3.14 0.01
C THR A 88 -3.39 -3.92 -0.70
N PHE A 89 -3.15 -4.32 -1.94
CA PHE A 89 -4.03 -5.14 -2.76
C PHE A 89 -3.25 -6.36 -3.25
N VAL A 90 -3.70 -7.56 -2.91
CA VAL A 90 -3.02 -8.82 -3.25
C VAL A 90 -3.97 -9.75 -3.98
N SER A 91 -3.50 -10.35 -5.05
CA SER A 91 -4.23 -11.45 -5.73
C SER A 91 -3.29 -12.59 -6.04
N ASN A 92 -3.75 -13.83 -5.85
CA ASN A 92 -3.04 -15.04 -6.25
C ASN A 92 -3.43 -15.53 -7.66
N THR A 93 -4.19 -14.73 -8.39
CA THR A 93 -4.58 -14.99 -9.78
C THR A 93 -4.54 -13.68 -10.58
N ASP A 94 -4.42 -13.80 -11.90
CA ASP A 94 -4.59 -12.67 -12.79
C ASP A 94 -6.04 -12.18 -12.72
N LEU A 95 -6.22 -10.88 -12.70
CA LEU A 95 -7.52 -10.22 -12.60
C LEU A 95 -7.78 -9.32 -13.81
N ASN A 96 -9.04 -9.12 -14.13
CA ASN A 96 -9.51 -8.00 -14.91
C ASN A 96 -10.23 -7.03 -13.94
N VAL A 97 -9.65 -5.86 -13.74
CA VAL A 97 -10.18 -4.81 -12.86
C VAL A 97 -10.71 -3.68 -13.73
N GLY A 98 -12.02 -3.57 -13.88
CA GLY A 98 -12.66 -2.53 -14.71
C GLY A 98 -12.14 -2.47 -16.14
N GLY A 99 -11.84 -3.62 -16.77
CA GLY A 99 -11.32 -3.72 -18.13
C GLY A 99 -9.77 -3.66 -18.23
N LYS A 100 -9.04 -3.58 -17.13
CA LYS A 100 -7.57 -3.60 -17.11
C LYS A 100 -7.05 -4.91 -16.53
N THR A 101 -6.08 -5.52 -17.22
CA THR A 101 -5.40 -6.73 -16.73
C THR A 101 -4.46 -6.37 -15.59
N VAL A 102 -4.60 -7.08 -14.47
CA VAL A 102 -3.76 -7.00 -13.29
C VAL A 102 -3.21 -8.39 -12.99
N PRO A 103 -1.93 -8.67 -13.26
CA PRO A 103 -1.33 -9.97 -12.98
C PRO A 103 -1.43 -10.36 -11.51
N ALA A 104 -1.34 -11.65 -11.21
CA ALA A 104 -1.18 -12.13 -9.84
C ALA A 104 0.00 -11.44 -9.17
N GLY A 105 -0.17 -10.96 -7.95
CA GLY A 105 0.88 -10.22 -7.25
C GLY A 105 0.39 -9.38 -6.10
N SER A 106 1.30 -8.57 -5.56
CA SER A 106 1.05 -7.62 -4.49
C SER A 106 1.26 -6.20 -5.01
N TYR A 107 0.31 -5.33 -4.72
CA TYR A 107 0.23 -3.96 -5.20
C TYR A 107 -0.16 -3.02 -4.06
N THR A 108 0.09 -1.73 -4.25
CA THR A 108 -0.53 -0.68 -3.46
C THR A 108 -1.62 -0.01 -4.28
N ILE A 109 -2.77 0.26 -3.68
CA ILE A 109 -3.84 0.99 -4.35
C ILE A 109 -3.99 2.39 -3.79
N PHE A 110 -4.24 3.32 -4.71
CA PHE A 110 -4.59 4.71 -4.44
C PHE A 110 -5.87 5.05 -5.20
N VAL A 111 -6.50 6.14 -4.82
CA VAL A 111 -7.64 6.67 -5.57
C VAL A 111 -7.49 8.16 -5.79
N VAL A 112 -8.08 8.65 -6.88
CA VAL A 112 -8.30 10.09 -7.11
C VAL A 112 -9.81 10.32 -7.03
N PRO A 113 -10.33 10.81 -5.89
CA PRO A 113 -11.74 11.10 -5.74
C PRO A 113 -12.15 12.33 -6.56
N ASN A 114 -13.30 12.25 -7.22
CA ASN A 114 -14.02 13.39 -7.79
C ASN A 114 -15.50 13.23 -7.48
N GLN A 115 -16.32 14.25 -7.76
CA GLN A 115 -17.73 14.22 -7.41
C GLN A 115 -18.50 13.12 -8.14
N ASP A 116 -18.24 12.96 -9.44
CA ASP A 116 -19.02 12.08 -10.30
C ASP A 116 -18.31 10.76 -10.65
N LYS A 117 -16.99 10.74 -10.51
CA LYS A 117 -16.17 9.60 -10.91
C LYS A 117 -14.88 9.56 -10.12
N TRP A 118 -14.51 8.39 -9.61
CA TRP A 118 -13.20 8.18 -9.03
C TRP A 118 -12.27 7.45 -10.01
N THR A 119 -10.98 7.59 -9.80
CA THR A 119 -9.98 6.79 -10.48
C THR A 119 -9.25 5.92 -9.45
N LEU A 120 -9.31 4.59 -9.61
CA LEU A 120 -8.47 3.65 -8.90
C LEU A 120 -7.11 3.57 -9.59
N ILE A 121 -6.04 3.68 -8.83
CA ILE A 121 -4.66 3.51 -9.28
C ILE A 121 -4.11 2.25 -8.64
N ILE A 122 -3.62 1.33 -9.46
CA ILE A 122 -2.91 0.13 -9.02
C ILE A 122 -1.43 0.36 -9.26
N ASN A 123 -0.63 0.36 -8.18
CA ASN A 123 0.78 0.71 -8.23
C ASN A 123 1.64 -0.50 -7.84
N LYS A 124 2.75 -0.69 -8.57
CA LYS A 124 3.70 -1.80 -8.37
C LYS A 124 4.58 -1.65 -7.14
N LYS A 125 4.75 -0.45 -6.61
CA LYS A 125 5.47 -0.23 -5.35
C LYS A 125 4.60 -0.62 -4.17
N THR A 126 5.18 -1.31 -3.20
CA THR A 126 4.51 -1.82 -2.00
C THR A 126 5.28 -1.41 -0.74
N GLY A 127 4.59 -1.45 0.42
CA GLY A 127 5.22 -1.12 1.71
C GLY A 127 5.40 0.37 1.94
N GLU A 128 4.74 1.22 1.17
CA GLU A 128 4.81 2.67 1.31
C GLU A 128 4.05 3.13 2.57
N TRP A 129 4.64 4.08 3.28
CA TRP A 129 4.01 4.73 4.42
C TRP A 129 3.40 6.07 4.00
N GLY A 130 2.07 6.20 4.19
CA GLY A 130 1.37 7.48 4.07
C GLY A 130 1.48 8.13 2.70
N THR A 131 1.96 9.35 2.69
CA THR A 131 2.38 10.12 1.52
C THR A 131 3.88 10.33 1.60
N PRO A 132 4.65 10.35 0.50
CA PRO A 132 4.22 10.73 -0.84
C PRO A 132 3.74 9.55 -1.70
N TYR A 133 2.93 9.88 -2.71
CA TYR A 133 2.59 8.99 -3.80
C TYR A 133 3.84 8.62 -4.60
N PRO A 134 4.08 7.31 -4.93
CA PRO A 134 5.32 6.86 -5.58
C PRO A 134 5.53 7.37 -7.00
N GLY A 135 4.50 7.96 -7.60
CA GLY A 135 4.53 8.53 -8.95
C GLY A 135 3.99 7.60 -10.04
N GLU A 136 3.67 8.19 -11.18
CA GLU A 136 3.05 7.52 -12.34
C GLU A 136 3.95 6.45 -12.96
N ALA A 137 5.26 6.60 -12.89
CA ALA A 137 6.22 5.63 -13.46
C ALA A 137 6.11 4.23 -12.83
N SER A 138 5.56 4.11 -11.63
CA SER A 138 5.34 2.84 -10.94
C SER A 138 3.91 2.31 -11.04
N GLU A 139 3.01 3.03 -11.70
CA GLU A 139 1.65 2.56 -11.93
C GLU A 139 1.60 1.33 -12.85
N LEU A 140 0.73 0.41 -12.50
CA LEU A 140 0.35 -0.69 -13.39
C LEU A 140 -0.87 -0.30 -14.23
N ALA A 141 -1.88 0.29 -13.58
CA ALA A 141 -3.13 0.65 -14.23
C ALA A 141 -3.84 1.82 -13.53
N ARG A 142 -4.60 2.57 -14.31
CA ARG A 142 -5.66 3.48 -13.85
C ARG A 142 -7.01 2.98 -14.33
N VAL A 143 -7.98 2.91 -13.43
CA VAL A 143 -9.30 2.35 -13.69
C VAL A 143 -10.37 3.30 -13.19
N ASP A 144 -11.38 3.55 -14.00
CA ASP A 144 -12.53 4.35 -13.60
C ASP A 144 -13.41 3.57 -12.62
N MET A 145 -13.82 4.22 -11.53
CA MET A 145 -14.78 3.70 -10.56
C MET A 145 -16.09 4.48 -10.67
N LYS A 146 -17.20 3.76 -10.57
CA LYS A 146 -18.54 4.37 -10.48
C LYS A 146 -18.73 4.97 -9.09
N VAL A 147 -19.35 6.15 -9.03
CA VAL A 147 -19.73 6.79 -7.77
C VAL A 147 -21.23 6.71 -7.59
N SER A 148 -21.67 6.42 -6.38
CA SER A 148 -23.07 6.39 -5.98
C SER A 148 -23.25 6.88 -4.55
N THR A 149 -24.49 7.24 -4.18
CA THR A 149 -24.82 7.69 -2.84
C THR A 149 -25.32 6.54 -2.00
N LEU A 150 -24.79 6.39 -0.78
CA LEU A 150 -25.28 5.44 0.21
C LEU A 150 -26.58 5.94 0.85
N PRO A 151 -27.48 5.01 1.26
CA PRO A 151 -28.75 5.37 1.90
C PRO A 151 -28.59 6.00 3.28
N ALA A 152 -27.45 5.76 3.94
CA ALA A 152 -27.09 6.31 5.23
C ALA A 152 -25.57 6.57 5.31
N PRO A 153 -25.13 7.59 6.06
CA PRO A 153 -23.72 7.89 6.20
C PRO A 153 -23.00 6.82 7.02
N LEU A 154 -21.80 6.42 6.56
CA LEU A 154 -20.87 5.56 7.29
C LEU A 154 -19.81 6.38 7.99
N GLU A 155 -19.65 6.17 9.29
CA GLU A 155 -18.61 6.81 10.10
C GLU A 155 -17.21 6.39 9.71
N ASN A 156 -17.04 5.10 9.36
CA ASN A 156 -15.73 4.49 9.10
C ASN A 156 -15.54 4.25 7.60
N PHE A 157 -14.38 4.61 7.08
CA PHE A 157 -13.99 4.21 5.74
C PHE A 157 -13.95 2.69 5.64
N THR A 158 -14.70 2.13 4.72
CA THR A 158 -14.86 0.69 4.55
C THR A 158 -14.53 0.27 3.14
N ILE A 159 -13.61 -0.69 2.98
CA ILE A 159 -13.40 -1.42 1.73
C ILE A 159 -14.02 -2.80 1.88
N ALA A 160 -14.76 -3.24 0.87
CA ALA A 160 -15.36 -4.56 0.85
C ALA A 160 -15.57 -5.06 -0.59
N PHE A 161 -15.85 -6.35 -0.69
CA PHE A 161 -16.20 -7.01 -1.94
C PHE A 161 -17.63 -7.52 -1.87
N ASP A 162 -18.43 -7.20 -2.87
CA ASP A 162 -19.76 -7.78 -3.07
C ASP A 162 -19.67 -8.79 -4.22
N LYS A 163 -20.20 -10.00 -4.02
CA LYS A 163 -20.26 -11.01 -5.08
C LYS A 163 -21.21 -10.55 -6.19
N ASN A 164 -20.78 -10.70 -7.43
CA ASN A 164 -21.62 -10.47 -8.62
C ASN A 164 -21.62 -11.70 -9.55
N ALA A 165 -22.28 -11.61 -10.70
CA ALA A 165 -22.44 -12.74 -11.62
C ALA A 165 -21.11 -13.27 -12.21
N ASN A 166 -20.10 -12.39 -12.35
CA ASN A 166 -18.86 -12.71 -13.06
C ASN A 166 -17.61 -12.67 -12.15
N GLY A 167 -17.79 -12.48 -10.85
CA GLY A 167 -16.71 -12.33 -9.88
C GLY A 167 -17.16 -11.49 -8.70
N CYS A 168 -16.57 -10.30 -8.51
CA CYS A 168 -16.95 -9.40 -7.42
C CYS A 168 -16.90 -7.95 -7.84
N THR A 169 -17.49 -7.10 -7.01
CA THR A 169 -17.39 -5.65 -7.09
C THR A 169 -16.61 -5.17 -5.86
N LEU A 170 -15.43 -4.60 -6.08
CA LEU A 170 -14.70 -3.85 -5.05
C LEU A 170 -15.44 -2.54 -4.79
N ARG A 171 -15.77 -2.26 -3.54
CA ARG A 171 -16.38 -0.99 -3.12
C ARG A 171 -15.60 -0.31 -2.02
N MET A 172 -15.62 0.99 -2.04
CA MET A 172 -15.02 1.88 -1.04
C MET A 172 -16.12 2.84 -0.58
N ASP A 173 -16.51 2.72 0.69
CA ASP A 173 -17.64 3.43 1.28
C ASP A 173 -17.16 4.34 2.41
N TRP A 174 -17.58 5.61 2.40
CA TRP A 174 -17.37 6.52 3.52
C TRP A 174 -18.33 7.69 3.46
N GLU A 175 -18.87 8.11 4.60
CA GLU A 175 -20.03 9.02 4.67
C GLU A 175 -21.16 8.49 3.77
N THR A 176 -21.66 9.32 2.87
CA THR A 176 -22.71 8.96 1.92
C THR A 176 -22.16 8.54 0.55
N THR A 177 -20.84 8.43 0.40
CA THR A 177 -20.21 8.13 -0.90
C THR A 177 -19.79 6.67 -0.99
N ARG A 178 -20.16 6.01 -2.08
CA ARG A 178 -19.63 4.72 -2.54
C ARG A 178 -18.92 4.91 -3.86
N ALA A 179 -17.66 4.46 -3.94
CA ALA A 179 -16.96 4.25 -5.19
C ALA A 179 -16.80 2.75 -5.44
N SER A 180 -17.02 2.26 -6.67
CA SER A 180 -17.01 0.84 -6.96
C SER A 180 -16.47 0.51 -8.34
N VAL A 181 -15.85 -0.67 -8.47
CA VAL A 181 -15.33 -1.23 -9.71
C VAL A 181 -15.50 -2.74 -9.73
N ASP A 182 -15.88 -3.30 -10.88
CA ASP A 182 -16.02 -4.73 -11.05
C ASP A 182 -14.67 -5.41 -11.27
N ILE A 183 -14.51 -6.58 -10.66
CA ILE A 183 -13.35 -7.45 -10.75
C ILE A 183 -13.80 -8.84 -11.18
N THR A 184 -13.18 -9.35 -12.22
CA THR A 184 -13.33 -10.73 -12.66
C THR A 184 -11.94 -11.40 -12.67
N GLU A 185 -11.90 -12.71 -12.71
CA GLU A 185 -10.65 -13.40 -13.02
C GLU A 185 -10.20 -13.02 -14.43
N GLY A 186 -8.89 -12.88 -14.60
CA GLY A 186 -8.29 -12.67 -15.91
C GLY A 186 -8.59 -13.87 -16.80
N GLY A 187 -9.11 -13.61 -17.99
CA GLY A 187 -9.35 -14.68 -18.95
C GLY A 187 -8.06 -15.38 -19.34
N LYS A 188 -8.09 -16.70 -19.40
CA LYS A 188 -7.09 -17.54 -20.03
C LYS A 188 -7.09 -17.28 -21.55
#